data_6c4d4ee6b059fd9b2cbacb9bef2cf203
#
_entry.id   6c4d4ee6b059fd9b2cbacb9bef2cf203
#
_cell.length_a   1.000
_cell.length_b   1.000
_cell.length_c   1.000
_cell.angle_alpha   90.00
_cell.angle_beta   90.00
_cell.angle_gamma   90.00
#
_symmetry.space_group_name_H-M   'P 1'
#
loop_
_entity.id
_entity.type
_entity.pdbx_description
1 polymer ?
#
loop_
_entity_poly.entity_id
_entity_poly.type
_entity_poly.pdbx_seq_one_letter_code
_entity_poly.pdbx_strand_id
1 'polypeptide(L)'
;DYTRGRIHIPHVSTKRSVDLIRKYKKMGVNVTAEVTPHHIGLTENKLTEYDTHTKVAPPLRSELDRKALIKGLIEGSINCIATDHAPHTIEEKEMDFIHSPCGMIGLESAFGLSHTVLTKAGASTEKVVQWFTKGPADIMGWNIIPFQIGEPAEIAIIDSKIRWTFKKSHIQSKSKNSPMI
;
A
#
# COMPACT_ATOMS: atom_id res chain seq x y z
N ASP A 1 -22.99 -10.07 -4.14
CA ASP A 1 -24.29 -10.11 -3.44
C ASP A 1 -25.02 -11.46 -3.59
N TYR A 2 -24.92 -12.10 -4.76
CA TYR A 2 -25.60 -13.38 -5.04
C TYR A 2 -25.25 -14.49 -4.03
N THR A 3 -23.97 -14.60 -3.63
CA THR A 3 -23.51 -15.65 -2.69
C THR A 3 -23.52 -15.21 -1.23
N ARG A 4 -23.72 -13.92 -0.94
CA ARG A 4 -23.53 -13.29 0.39
C ARG A 4 -22.13 -13.53 0.98
N GLY A 5 -21.17 -13.91 0.14
CA GLY A 5 -19.80 -14.16 0.55
C GLY A 5 -19.07 -12.88 0.93
N ARG A 6 -17.99 -13.04 1.68
CA ARG A 6 -17.00 -11.96 1.95
C ARG A 6 -16.02 -11.89 0.80
N ILE A 7 -15.73 -10.69 0.33
CA ILE A 7 -14.74 -10.44 -0.72
C ILE A 7 -13.73 -9.39 -0.27
N HIS A 8 -12.46 -9.60 -0.58
CA HIS A 8 -11.40 -8.60 -0.43
C HIS A 8 -10.84 -8.24 -1.80
N ILE A 9 -10.71 -6.94 -2.07
CA ILE A 9 -10.17 -6.41 -3.34
C ILE A 9 -8.73 -5.95 -3.08
N PRO A 10 -7.72 -6.66 -3.63
CA PRO A 10 -6.32 -6.30 -3.45
C PRO A 10 -5.93 -5.07 -4.30
N HIS A 11 -4.86 -4.39 -3.90
CA HIS A 11 -4.14 -3.31 -4.61
C HIS A 11 -5.02 -2.39 -5.47
N VAL A 12 -6.06 -1.80 -4.91
CA VAL A 12 -6.95 -0.87 -5.62
C VAL A 12 -6.13 0.31 -6.17
N SER A 13 -6.31 0.64 -7.45
CA SER A 13 -5.51 1.66 -8.12
C SER A 13 -6.29 2.82 -8.74
N THR A 14 -7.61 2.73 -8.89
CA THR A 14 -8.41 3.77 -9.58
C THR A 14 -9.49 4.40 -8.72
N LYS A 15 -9.80 5.66 -9.01
CA LYS A 15 -10.96 6.38 -8.44
C LYS A 15 -12.25 5.60 -8.65
N ARG A 16 -12.46 5.06 -9.86
CA ARG A 16 -13.67 4.30 -10.19
C ARG A 16 -13.83 3.07 -9.29
N SER A 17 -12.75 2.36 -9.01
CA SER A 17 -12.78 1.22 -8.09
C SER A 17 -13.15 1.65 -6.67
N VAL A 18 -12.59 2.76 -6.17
CA VAL A 18 -12.96 3.32 -4.86
C VAL A 18 -14.45 3.67 -4.80
N ASP A 19 -14.97 4.32 -5.84
CA ASP A 19 -16.39 4.70 -5.92
C ASP A 19 -17.30 3.47 -5.92
N LEU A 20 -16.94 2.40 -6.65
CA LEU A 20 -17.66 1.13 -6.65
C LEU A 20 -17.64 0.46 -5.28
N ILE A 21 -16.47 0.34 -4.65
CA ILE A 21 -16.33 -0.25 -3.32
C ILE A 21 -17.20 0.52 -2.31
N ARG A 22 -17.13 1.84 -2.32
CA ARG A 22 -17.96 2.71 -1.48
C ARG A 22 -19.45 2.47 -1.69
N LYS A 23 -19.89 2.38 -2.96
CA LYS A 23 -21.29 2.09 -3.33
C LYS A 23 -21.74 0.76 -2.75
N TYR A 24 -20.99 -0.31 -2.98
CA TYR A 24 -21.38 -1.65 -2.55
C TYR A 24 -21.32 -1.83 -1.02
N LYS A 25 -20.36 -1.19 -0.34
CA LYS A 25 -20.37 -1.12 1.13
C LYS A 25 -21.66 -0.49 1.67
N LYS A 26 -22.11 0.64 1.06
CA LYS A 26 -23.38 1.29 1.45
C LYS A 26 -24.59 0.42 1.19
N MET A 27 -24.52 -0.50 0.24
CA MET A 27 -25.58 -1.47 -0.04
C MET A 27 -25.52 -2.72 0.87
N GLY A 28 -24.61 -2.74 1.86
CA GLY A 28 -24.46 -3.85 2.79
C GLY A 28 -23.68 -5.05 2.26
N VAL A 29 -23.01 -4.93 1.12
CA VAL A 29 -22.12 -5.99 0.61
C VAL A 29 -20.88 -6.08 1.48
N ASN A 30 -20.54 -7.31 1.91
CA ASN A 30 -19.35 -7.57 2.73
C ASN A 30 -18.08 -7.53 1.87
N VAL A 31 -17.68 -6.32 1.52
CA VAL A 31 -16.49 -6.04 0.71
C VAL A 31 -15.46 -5.25 1.51
N THR A 32 -14.22 -5.69 1.47
CA THR A 32 -13.05 -4.98 1.98
C THR A 32 -12.07 -4.72 0.84
N ALA A 33 -11.16 -3.78 1.03
CA ALA A 33 -10.18 -3.41 0.01
C ALA A 33 -8.88 -2.91 0.65
N GLU A 34 -7.80 -3.06 -0.10
CA GLU A 34 -6.49 -2.53 0.26
C GLU A 34 -5.91 -1.66 -0.84
N VAL A 35 -4.92 -0.87 -0.48
CA VAL A 35 -4.10 -0.08 -1.40
C VAL A 35 -2.63 -0.28 -1.07
N THR A 36 -1.76 -0.11 -2.06
CA THR A 36 -0.32 -0.21 -1.83
C THR A 36 0.32 1.15 -1.55
N PRO A 37 1.48 1.19 -0.85
CA PRO A 37 2.23 2.42 -0.64
C PRO A 37 2.59 3.12 -1.95
N HIS A 38 2.95 2.37 -3.00
CA HIS A 38 3.33 2.96 -4.28
C HIS A 38 2.13 3.57 -5.02
N HIS A 39 0.92 3.04 -4.92
CA HIS A 39 -0.25 3.65 -5.54
C HIS A 39 -0.72 4.94 -4.85
N ILE A 40 -0.43 5.14 -3.56
CA ILE A 40 -0.70 6.41 -2.88
C ILE A 40 0.47 7.38 -2.94
N GLY A 41 1.69 6.90 -3.21
CA GLY A 41 2.92 7.70 -3.22
C GLY A 41 3.35 8.18 -4.60
N LEU A 42 3.05 7.41 -5.65
CA LEU A 42 3.52 7.64 -7.01
C LEU A 42 2.34 7.81 -7.98
N THR A 43 2.63 8.36 -9.16
CA THR A 43 1.68 8.49 -10.28
C THR A 43 2.31 8.01 -11.58
N GLU A 44 1.50 7.90 -12.62
CA GLU A 44 1.94 7.56 -13.99
C GLU A 44 3.05 8.46 -14.54
N ASN A 45 3.24 9.65 -13.98
CA ASN A 45 4.35 10.54 -14.34
C ASN A 45 5.74 9.92 -14.09
N LYS A 46 5.81 8.86 -13.28
CA LYS A 46 7.05 8.10 -13.08
C LYS A 46 7.37 7.14 -14.23
N LEU A 47 6.43 6.91 -15.15
CA LEU A 47 6.59 6.01 -16.30
C LEU A 47 7.21 6.68 -17.53
N THR A 48 7.53 7.98 -17.48
CA THR A 48 7.95 8.79 -18.65
C THR A 48 9.18 8.27 -19.38
N GLU A 49 10.05 7.55 -18.69
CA GLU A 49 11.31 7.01 -19.25
C GLU A 49 11.25 5.49 -19.44
N TYR A 50 10.06 4.88 -19.33
CA TYR A 50 9.88 3.42 -19.37
C TYR A 50 10.77 2.66 -18.39
N ASP A 51 11.09 3.28 -17.24
CA ASP A 51 11.84 2.63 -16.16
C ASP A 51 11.06 1.40 -15.66
N THR A 52 11.65 0.22 -15.86
CA THR A 52 11.05 -1.06 -15.48
C THR A 52 10.79 -1.19 -13.99
N HIS A 53 11.52 -0.44 -13.15
CA HIS A 53 11.30 -0.36 -11.71
C HIS A 53 9.95 0.27 -11.34
N THR A 54 9.34 1.04 -12.26
CA THR A 54 8.01 1.63 -12.08
C THR A 54 6.88 0.73 -12.59
N LYS A 55 7.21 -0.37 -13.27
CA LYS A 55 6.22 -1.29 -13.83
C LYS A 55 5.60 -2.14 -12.74
N VAL A 56 4.31 -1.91 -12.45
CA VAL A 56 3.48 -2.65 -11.48
C VAL A 56 2.14 -3.05 -12.09
N ALA A 57 1.49 -4.04 -11.51
CA ALA A 57 0.15 -4.47 -11.89
C ALA A 57 -0.76 -4.56 -10.65
N PRO A 58 -1.82 -3.72 -10.58
CA PRO A 58 -2.25 -2.74 -11.58
C PRO A 58 -1.26 -1.57 -11.73
N PRO A 59 -1.23 -0.89 -12.89
CA PRO A 59 -0.25 0.16 -13.13
C PRO A 59 -0.52 1.42 -12.27
N LEU A 60 0.54 2.23 -12.08
CA LEU A 60 0.42 3.57 -11.53
C LEU A 60 -0.56 4.38 -12.35
N ARG A 61 -1.35 5.23 -11.69
CA ARG A 61 -2.43 5.98 -12.30
C ARG A 61 -2.25 7.48 -12.15
N SER A 62 -3.26 8.22 -12.60
CA SER A 62 -3.29 9.67 -12.55
C SER A 62 -3.26 10.23 -11.11
N GLU A 63 -2.94 11.50 -10.98
CA GLU A 63 -3.02 12.21 -9.69
C GLU A 63 -4.46 12.23 -9.15
N LEU A 64 -5.48 12.21 -10.04
CA LEU A 64 -6.88 12.12 -9.65
C LEU A 64 -7.18 10.78 -8.95
N ASP A 65 -6.67 9.68 -9.51
CA ASP A 65 -6.80 8.35 -8.93
C ASP A 65 -6.07 8.27 -7.60
N ARG A 66 -4.82 8.74 -7.54
CA ARG A 66 -4.01 8.76 -6.32
C ARG A 66 -4.73 9.49 -5.17
N LYS A 67 -5.28 10.68 -5.43
CA LYS A 67 -6.06 11.44 -4.45
C LYS A 67 -7.32 10.69 -4.00
N ALA A 68 -7.97 9.98 -4.91
CA ALA A 68 -9.15 9.19 -4.58
C ALA A 68 -8.81 7.98 -3.68
N LEU A 69 -7.64 7.33 -3.88
CA LEU A 69 -7.16 6.26 -3.01
C LEU A 69 -6.90 6.77 -1.59
N ILE A 70 -6.19 7.89 -1.44
CA ILE A 70 -5.93 8.55 -0.15
C ILE A 70 -7.25 8.88 0.56
N LYS A 71 -8.18 9.50 -0.17
CA LYS A 71 -9.52 9.80 0.35
C LYS A 71 -10.26 8.54 0.76
N GLY A 72 -10.15 7.46 -0.04
CA GLY A 72 -10.75 6.16 0.24
C GLY A 72 -10.27 5.53 1.56
N LEU A 73 -8.98 5.67 1.89
CA LEU A 73 -8.44 5.27 3.20
C LEU A 73 -9.05 6.12 4.33
N ILE A 74 -9.03 7.45 4.19
CA ILE A 74 -9.50 8.37 5.23
C ILE A 74 -11.00 8.15 5.53
N GLU A 75 -11.82 7.96 4.49
CA GLU A 75 -13.27 7.75 4.60
C GLU A 75 -13.66 6.30 4.93
N GLY A 76 -12.71 5.35 4.96
CA GLY A 76 -12.96 3.95 5.28
C GLY A 76 -13.53 3.11 4.12
N SER A 77 -13.52 3.62 2.89
CA SER A 77 -13.81 2.82 1.69
C SER A 77 -12.73 1.78 1.45
N ILE A 78 -11.46 2.13 1.71
CA ILE A 78 -10.30 1.23 1.73
C ILE A 78 -9.98 0.93 3.20
N ASN A 79 -9.67 -0.32 3.51
CA ASN A 79 -9.58 -0.82 4.88
C ASN A 79 -8.14 -0.86 5.41
N CYS A 80 -7.16 -1.12 4.54
CA CYS A 80 -5.76 -1.31 4.95
C CYS A 80 -4.78 -0.97 3.84
N ILE A 81 -3.51 -1.01 4.21
CA ILE A 81 -2.37 -0.88 3.30
C ILE A 81 -1.63 -2.21 3.28
N ALA A 82 -1.38 -2.74 2.08
CA ALA A 82 -0.54 -3.91 1.85
C ALA A 82 0.59 -3.53 0.90
N THR A 83 1.78 -4.07 1.11
CA THR A 83 2.99 -3.59 0.41
C THR A 83 3.08 -4.01 -1.04
N ASP A 84 2.49 -5.15 -1.39
CA ASP A 84 2.71 -5.80 -2.69
C ASP A 84 4.20 -5.91 -3.01
N HIS A 85 4.98 -6.32 -2.00
CA HIS A 85 6.44 -6.44 -2.10
C HIS A 85 6.82 -7.56 -3.06
N ALA A 86 7.35 -7.20 -4.22
CA ALA A 86 7.69 -8.10 -5.32
C ALA A 86 9.16 -7.93 -5.74
N PRO A 87 10.08 -8.66 -5.09
CA PRO A 87 11.49 -8.64 -5.47
C PRO A 87 11.70 -9.40 -6.79
N HIS A 88 12.43 -8.77 -7.71
CA HIS A 88 12.85 -9.33 -8.99
C HIS A 88 14.37 -9.23 -9.14
N THR A 89 14.95 -10.10 -9.94
CA THR A 89 16.39 -10.05 -10.20
C THR A 89 16.77 -8.84 -11.05
N ILE A 90 18.05 -8.50 -11.08
CA ILE A 90 18.56 -7.40 -11.89
C ILE A 90 18.28 -7.69 -13.36
N GLU A 91 18.59 -8.90 -13.81
CA GLU A 91 18.42 -9.35 -15.19
C GLU A 91 16.97 -9.23 -15.66
N GLU A 92 16.01 -9.58 -14.81
CA GLU A 92 14.58 -9.42 -15.11
C GLU A 92 14.18 -7.94 -15.26
N LYS A 93 14.79 -7.05 -14.49
CA LYS A 93 14.49 -5.61 -14.52
C LYS A 93 15.31 -4.84 -15.57
N GLU A 94 16.41 -5.41 -16.08
CA GLU A 94 17.17 -4.86 -17.21
C GLU A 94 16.57 -5.21 -18.58
N MET A 95 15.55 -6.08 -18.63
CA MET A 95 14.77 -6.31 -19.84
C MET A 95 14.07 -5.03 -20.29
N ASP A 96 13.65 -4.98 -21.57
CA ASP A 96 12.80 -3.88 -22.03
C ASP A 96 11.46 -3.83 -21.26
N PHE A 97 10.78 -2.68 -21.31
CA PHE A 97 9.59 -2.45 -20.50
C PHE A 97 8.46 -3.44 -20.79
N ILE A 98 8.36 -3.99 -22.00
CA ILE A 98 7.29 -4.93 -22.38
C ILE A 98 7.53 -6.28 -21.71
N HIS A 99 8.76 -6.80 -21.76
CA HIS A 99 9.12 -8.13 -21.30
C HIS A 99 9.48 -8.19 -19.80
N SER A 100 9.88 -7.07 -19.19
CA SER A 100 10.17 -7.00 -17.77
C SER A 100 8.94 -7.38 -16.92
N PRO A 101 9.08 -8.17 -15.84
CA PRO A 101 7.98 -8.49 -14.94
C PRO A 101 7.48 -7.28 -14.17
N CYS A 102 6.18 -7.28 -13.84
CA CYS A 102 5.57 -6.29 -12.96
C CYS A 102 5.99 -6.52 -11.51
N GLY A 103 6.26 -5.46 -10.78
CA GLY A 103 6.56 -5.50 -9.35
C GLY A 103 7.72 -4.63 -8.94
N MET A 104 7.66 -4.16 -7.69
CA MET A 104 8.73 -3.42 -7.03
C MET A 104 8.84 -3.87 -5.56
N ILE A 105 10.00 -3.69 -4.97
CA ILE A 105 10.15 -3.89 -3.53
C ILE A 105 9.48 -2.73 -2.78
N GLY A 106 8.89 -3.01 -1.61
CA GLY A 106 8.12 -2.02 -0.88
C GLY A 106 8.22 -2.11 0.64
N LEU A 107 8.75 -3.20 1.23
CA LEU A 107 8.71 -3.39 2.68
C LEU A 107 9.42 -2.25 3.43
N GLU A 108 10.64 -1.92 3.05
CA GLU A 108 11.49 -0.97 3.77
C GLU A 108 11.00 0.49 3.63
N SER A 109 10.31 0.80 2.53
CA SER A 109 9.78 2.14 2.25
C SER A 109 8.30 2.31 2.63
N ALA A 110 7.58 1.20 2.86
CA ALA A 110 6.12 1.19 3.01
C ALA A 110 5.61 2.17 4.05
N PHE A 111 6.10 2.07 5.28
CA PHE A 111 5.60 2.90 6.37
C PHE A 111 6.00 4.37 6.18
N GLY A 112 7.26 4.65 5.87
CA GLY A 112 7.77 6.02 5.71
C GLY A 112 7.06 6.78 4.58
N LEU A 113 6.88 6.14 3.42
CA LEU A 113 6.15 6.72 2.29
C LEU A 113 4.69 6.97 2.64
N SER A 114 4.00 5.94 3.16
CA SER A 114 2.58 6.05 3.52
C SER A 114 2.34 7.09 4.61
N HIS A 115 3.17 7.09 5.65
CA HIS A 115 3.11 8.09 6.73
C HIS A 115 3.26 9.51 6.18
N THR A 116 4.27 9.73 5.33
CA THR A 116 4.51 11.05 4.73
C THR A 116 3.33 11.54 3.90
N VAL A 117 2.75 10.67 3.07
CA VAL A 117 1.64 11.02 2.18
C VAL A 117 0.36 11.25 2.97
N LEU A 118 0.04 10.34 3.89
CA LEU A 118 -1.25 10.33 4.58
C LEU A 118 -1.34 11.40 5.67
N THR A 119 -0.22 11.70 6.37
CA THR A 119 -0.21 12.80 7.34
C THR A 119 -0.32 14.16 6.67
N LYS A 120 0.28 14.35 5.48
CA LYS A 120 0.03 15.55 4.65
C LYS A 120 -1.44 15.67 4.22
N ALA A 121 -2.15 14.56 4.12
CA ALA A 121 -3.58 14.53 3.80
C ALA A 121 -4.49 14.63 5.04
N GLY A 122 -3.91 14.84 6.23
CA GLY A 122 -4.65 15.07 7.48
C GLY A 122 -4.88 13.82 8.34
N ALA A 123 -4.29 12.66 8.01
CA ALA A 123 -4.37 11.49 8.87
C ALA A 123 -3.42 11.61 10.08
N SER A 124 -3.80 11.07 11.23
CA SER A 124 -2.88 10.97 12.37
C SER A 124 -1.91 9.78 12.20
N THR A 125 -0.78 9.82 12.89
CA THR A 125 0.19 8.70 12.90
C THR A 125 -0.45 7.40 13.37
N GLU A 126 -1.29 7.45 14.41
CA GLU A 126 -2.02 6.28 14.94
C GLU A 126 -2.94 5.68 13.87
N LYS A 127 -3.58 6.51 13.05
CA LYS A 127 -4.43 6.04 11.96
C LYS A 127 -3.62 5.34 10.88
N VAL A 128 -2.44 5.87 10.55
CA VAL A 128 -1.52 5.20 9.62
C VAL A 128 -1.09 3.85 10.16
N VAL A 129 -0.71 3.76 11.44
CA VAL A 129 -0.38 2.48 12.08
C VAL A 129 -1.54 1.49 12.01
N GLN A 130 -2.78 1.94 12.27
CA GLN A 130 -3.96 1.07 12.18
C GLN A 130 -4.16 0.47 10.78
N TRP A 131 -3.87 1.20 9.72
CA TRP A 131 -3.96 0.65 8.35
C TRP A 131 -2.93 -0.43 8.04
N PHE A 132 -1.81 -0.48 8.77
CA PHE A 132 -0.80 -1.53 8.66
C PHE A 132 -0.98 -2.69 9.66
N THR A 133 -1.80 -2.52 10.69
CA THR A 133 -1.94 -3.49 11.79
C THR A 133 -3.38 -3.97 11.94
N LYS A 134 -4.23 -3.15 12.56
CA LYS A 134 -5.63 -3.50 12.83
C LYS A 134 -6.43 -3.75 11.54
N GLY A 135 -6.23 -2.95 10.51
CA GLY A 135 -6.94 -3.09 9.24
C GLY A 135 -6.78 -4.48 8.63
N PRO A 136 -5.53 -4.95 8.35
CA PRO A 136 -5.32 -6.30 7.82
C PRO A 136 -5.74 -7.39 8.83
N ALA A 137 -5.53 -7.22 10.13
CA ALA A 137 -5.95 -8.20 11.12
C ALA A 137 -7.49 -8.41 11.12
N ASP A 138 -8.26 -7.33 11.07
CA ASP A 138 -9.73 -7.40 10.98
C ASP A 138 -10.19 -8.14 9.70
N ILE A 139 -9.49 -7.92 8.57
CA ILE A 139 -9.79 -8.60 7.31
C ILE A 139 -9.50 -10.10 7.41
N MET A 140 -8.38 -10.46 8.02
CA MET A 140 -7.94 -11.85 8.15
C MET A 140 -8.64 -12.59 9.30
N GLY A 141 -9.34 -11.87 10.18
CA GLY A 141 -9.95 -12.44 11.39
C GLY A 141 -8.90 -12.81 12.44
N TRP A 142 -7.76 -12.12 12.45
CA TRP A 142 -6.70 -12.33 13.44
C TRP A 142 -6.95 -11.49 14.69
N ASN A 143 -6.71 -12.09 15.84
CA ASN A 143 -6.68 -11.36 17.10
C ASN A 143 -5.35 -10.63 17.23
N ILE A 144 -5.41 -9.33 17.44
CA ILE A 144 -4.22 -8.55 17.83
C ILE A 144 -3.99 -8.79 19.31
N ILE A 145 -2.77 -9.23 19.66
CA ILE A 145 -2.36 -9.40 21.05
C ILE A 145 -2.39 -8.02 21.74
N PRO A 146 -3.14 -7.84 22.83
CA PRO A 146 -3.21 -6.56 23.51
C PRO A 146 -1.88 -6.24 24.19
N PHE A 147 -1.48 -4.96 24.19
CA PHE A 147 -0.30 -4.49 24.90
C PHE A 147 -0.60 -4.38 26.40
N GLN A 148 -0.48 -5.50 27.11
CA GLN A 148 -0.75 -5.60 28.54
C GLN A 148 0.21 -6.58 29.25
N ILE A 149 0.30 -6.46 30.57
CA ILE A 149 1.15 -7.31 31.39
C ILE A 149 0.72 -8.78 31.26
N GLY A 150 1.69 -9.66 30.99
CA GLY A 150 1.46 -11.11 30.85
C GLY A 150 1.30 -11.58 29.39
N GLU A 151 1.09 -10.67 28.44
CA GLU A 151 1.01 -11.01 27.04
C GLU A 151 2.38 -10.92 26.33
N PRO A 152 2.61 -11.69 25.25
CA PRO A 152 3.81 -11.57 24.44
C PRO A 152 3.97 -10.15 23.88
N ALA A 153 5.19 -9.62 23.97
CA ALA A 153 5.48 -8.27 23.49
C ALA A 153 5.91 -8.30 22.00
N GLU A 154 4.98 -8.11 21.10
CA GLU A 154 5.24 -7.86 19.67
C GLU A 154 5.15 -6.35 19.40
N ILE A 155 6.31 -5.65 19.47
CA ILE A 155 6.36 -4.19 19.51
C ILE A 155 7.25 -3.66 18.38
N ALA A 156 6.77 -2.59 17.71
CA ALA A 156 7.58 -1.73 16.86
C ALA A 156 7.71 -0.34 17.49
N ILE A 157 8.92 0.20 17.53
CA ILE A 157 9.19 1.57 18.00
C ILE A 157 9.31 2.47 16.78
N ILE A 158 8.49 3.52 16.72
CA ILE A 158 8.42 4.44 15.59
C ILE A 158 8.70 5.86 16.08
N ASP A 159 9.67 6.54 15.44
CA ASP A 159 9.84 7.99 15.59
C ASP A 159 9.29 8.69 14.33
N SER A 160 8.09 9.23 14.46
CA SER A 160 7.39 9.92 13.38
C SER A 160 8.00 11.27 12.97
N LYS A 161 8.96 11.78 13.72
CA LYS A 161 9.64 13.06 13.47
C LYS A 161 10.93 12.92 12.68
N ILE A 162 11.50 11.72 12.62
CA ILE A 162 12.73 11.46 11.86
C ILE A 162 12.47 11.70 10.36
N ARG A 163 13.35 12.49 9.75
CA ARG A 163 13.42 12.66 8.31
C ARG A 163 14.64 11.93 7.77
N TRP A 164 14.43 11.10 6.76
CA TRP A 164 15.49 10.35 6.12
C TRP A 164 15.23 10.22 4.61
N THR A 165 16.29 9.98 3.86
CA THR A 165 16.20 9.70 2.43
C THR A 165 16.38 8.21 2.21
N PHE A 166 15.43 7.57 1.52
CA PHE A 166 15.54 6.17 1.16
C PHE A 166 16.71 5.97 0.18
N LYS A 167 17.60 5.01 0.48
CA LYS A 167 18.82 4.73 -0.29
C LYS A 167 19.00 3.22 -0.43
N LYS A 168 19.80 2.79 -1.41
CA LYS A 168 20.16 1.36 -1.61
C LYS A 168 20.66 0.67 -0.34
N SER A 169 21.39 1.40 0.53
CA SER A 169 21.90 0.87 1.80
C SER A 169 20.82 0.52 2.83
N HIS A 170 19.61 1.04 2.70
CA HIS A 170 18.49 0.74 3.60
C HIS A 170 17.71 -0.52 3.20
N ILE A 171 18.00 -1.08 2.03
CA ILE A 171 17.28 -2.22 1.49
C ILE A 171 17.84 -3.52 2.08
N GLN A 172 17.01 -4.24 2.82
CA GLN A 172 17.29 -5.57 3.36
C GLN A 172 16.88 -6.68 2.37
N SER A 173 15.95 -6.40 1.48
CA SER A 173 15.57 -7.32 0.40
C SER A 173 16.78 -7.72 -0.45
N LYS A 174 16.80 -8.96 -0.93
CA LYS A 174 17.81 -9.44 -1.89
C LYS A 174 17.78 -8.65 -3.20
N SER A 175 16.61 -8.18 -3.60
CA SER A 175 16.43 -7.34 -4.79
C SER A 175 16.51 -5.85 -4.46
N LYS A 176 16.81 -5.04 -5.48
CA LYS A 176 16.92 -3.58 -5.40
C LYS A 176 15.94 -2.87 -6.36
N ASN A 177 14.95 -3.58 -6.89
CA ASN A 177 13.99 -3.07 -7.85
C ASN A 177 12.99 -2.07 -7.25
N SER A 178 13.42 -0.83 -7.05
CA SER A 178 12.61 0.26 -6.53
C SER A 178 12.83 1.57 -7.29
N PRO A 179 11.78 2.28 -7.73
CA PRO A 179 11.91 3.60 -8.35
C PRO A 179 12.08 4.73 -7.32
N MET A 180 12.20 4.39 -6.04
CA MET A 180 12.31 5.35 -4.93
C MET A 180 13.75 5.56 -4.45
N ILE A 181 14.71 4.90 -5.10
CA ILE A 181 16.13 4.99 -4.77
C ILE A 181 16.77 6.14 -5.54
#